data_3e5d88932523ed49109762ed92562d47
#
_entry.id   3e5d88932523ed49109762ed92562d47
#
_cell.length_a   1.000
_cell.length_b   1.000
_cell.length_c   1.000
_cell.angle_alpha   90.00
_cell.angle_beta   90.00
_cell.angle_gamma   90.00
#
_symmetry.space_group_name_H-M   'P 1'
#
loop_
_entity.id
_entity.type
_entity.pdbx_description
1 polymer ?
#
loop_
_entity_poly.entity_id
_entity_poly.type
_entity_poly.pdbx_seq_one_letter_code
_entity_poly.pdbx_strand_id
1 'polypeptide(L)'
;MLSALRYDDPRYTVNPVSGEEDQTAELGYVITGWPVLDAHARYLYARKADISRLIKPSEAYFPDEAAMQEGSPQQSLDRGDYRTLPPMLILQGDSDDNIPLTIPERFVETYRDKGGSVDIAYFPGMPHAFAQQAGPSTDRAIGLMKEFLAQNV
;
A
#
# COMPACT_ATOMS: atom_id res chain seq x y z
N MET A 1 3.10 -4.59 -1.27
CA MET A 1 3.04 -3.55 -2.33
C MET A 1 4.31 -3.47 -3.18
N LEU A 2 5.52 -3.38 -2.61
CA LEU A 2 6.75 -3.33 -3.42
C LEU A 2 6.91 -4.55 -4.33
N SER A 3 6.64 -5.75 -3.82
CA SER A 3 6.61 -6.98 -4.62
C SER A 3 5.55 -6.98 -5.73
N ALA A 4 4.46 -6.24 -5.56
CA ALA A 4 3.46 -6.09 -6.62
C ALA A 4 3.92 -5.16 -7.74
N LEU A 5 4.68 -4.11 -7.41
CA LEU A 5 5.25 -3.17 -8.37
C LEU A 5 6.51 -3.71 -9.06
N ARG A 6 7.29 -4.53 -8.35
CA ARG A 6 8.63 -5.01 -8.74
C ARG A 6 8.73 -6.51 -8.52
N TYR A 7 7.85 -7.29 -9.14
CA TYR A 7 7.71 -8.74 -8.92
C TYR A 7 8.97 -9.54 -9.31
N ASP A 8 9.80 -9.01 -10.18
CA ASP A 8 11.06 -9.62 -10.65
C ASP A 8 12.31 -9.07 -9.94
N ASP A 9 12.17 -8.19 -8.96
CA ASP A 9 13.29 -7.65 -8.22
C ASP A 9 13.90 -8.74 -7.30
N PRO A 10 15.21 -9.05 -7.43
CA PRO A 10 15.85 -10.10 -6.63
C PRO A 10 15.74 -9.90 -5.11
N ARG A 11 15.50 -8.68 -4.66
CA ARG A 11 15.27 -8.38 -3.24
C ARG A 11 13.96 -8.97 -2.70
N TYR A 12 12.99 -9.26 -3.58
CA TYR A 12 11.67 -9.80 -3.25
C TYR A 12 11.45 -11.22 -3.75
N THR A 13 12.37 -11.76 -4.57
CA THR A 13 12.28 -13.10 -5.20
C THR A 13 13.42 -14.01 -4.75
N VAL A 14 13.74 -14.00 -3.46
CA VAL A 14 14.92 -14.71 -2.90
C VAL A 14 14.80 -16.25 -2.99
N ASN A 15 13.59 -16.77 -3.01
CA ASN A 15 13.33 -18.22 -3.05
C ASN A 15 12.59 -18.60 -4.35
N PRO A 16 13.31 -18.93 -5.44
CA PRO A 16 12.67 -19.43 -6.65
C PRO A 16 11.98 -20.78 -6.37
N VAL A 17 10.82 -20.98 -6.97
CA VAL A 17 10.12 -22.28 -6.88
C VAL A 17 10.80 -23.25 -7.83
N SER A 18 11.40 -24.31 -7.27
CA SER A 18 12.13 -25.31 -8.07
C SER A 18 11.20 -26.02 -9.06
N GLY A 19 11.58 -26.05 -10.32
CA GLY A 19 10.82 -26.73 -11.38
C GLY A 19 9.75 -25.89 -12.05
N GLU A 20 9.63 -24.61 -11.71
CA GLU A 20 8.67 -23.67 -12.29
C GLU A 20 9.38 -22.39 -12.78
N GLU A 21 10.46 -22.57 -13.53
CA GLU A 21 11.34 -21.50 -14.01
C GLU A 21 10.64 -20.51 -14.95
N ASP A 22 9.49 -20.91 -15.53
CA ASP A 22 8.69 -20.09 -16.44
C ASP A 22 7.53 -19.34 -15.71
N GLN A 23 7.39 -19.49 -14.39
CA GLN A 23 6.34 -18.79 -13.64
C GLN A 23 6.75 -17.40 -13.20
N THR A 24 5.85 -16.45 -13.40
CA THR A 24 6.01 -15.08 -12.93
C THR A 24 5.32 -14.86 -11.57
N ALA A 25 5.91 -14.03 -10.71
CA ALA A 25 5.27 -13.53 -9.50
C ALA A 25 4.42 -12.26 -9.76
N GLU A 26 4.13 -11.96 -11.02
CA GLU A 26 3.28 -10.83 -11.40
C GLU A 26 1.87 -11.02 -10.86
N LEU A 27 1.34 -9.97 -10.22
CA LEU A 27 0.01 -10.01 -9.65
C LEU A 27 -1.03 -9.48 -10.66
N GLY A 28 -2.14 -10.20 -10.79
CA GLY A 28 -3.26 -9.77 -11.62
C GLY A 28 -3.99 -8.55 -11.05
N TYR A 29 -4.00 -8.40 -9.74
CA TYR A 29 -4.63 -7.27 -9.02
C TYR A 29 -4.10 -7.15 -7.58
N VAL A 30 -4.42 -6.02 -6.92
CA VAL A 30 -4.08 -5.77 -5.50
C VAL A 30 -5.29 -5.21 -4.76
N ILE A 31 -5.61 -5.79 -3.61
CA ILE A 31 -6.56 -5.21 -2.64
C ILE A 31 -5.79 -4.90 -1.36
N THR A 32 -5.92 -3.69 -0.85
CA THR A 32 -5.23 -3.28 0.38
C THR A 32 -6.09 -2.41 1.27
N GLY A 33 -6.00 -2.63 2.58
CA GLY A 33 -6.66 -1.81 3.59
C GLY A 33 -5.66 -0.96 4.35
N TRP A 34 -5.94 0.35 4.49
CA TRP A 34 -5.13 1.32 5.26
C TRP A 34 -3.61 1.18 5.04
N PRO A 35 -3.14 1.14 3.78
CA PRO A 35 -1.76 0.78 3.47
C PRO A 35 -0.76 1.88 3.82
N VAL A 36 0.44 1.48 4.27
CA VAL A 36 1.60 2.37 4.36
C VAL A 36 2.23 2.49 2.96
N LEU A 37 1.77 3.45 2.17
CA LEU A 37 2.21 3.65 0.78
C LEU A 37 3.47 4.51 0.67
N ASP A 38 3.78 5.29 1.71
CA ASP A 38 5.02 6.05 1.85
C ASP A 38 5.49 6.02 3.32
N ALA A 39 6.40 5.11 3.63
CA ALA A 39 6.93 4.93 4.97
C ALA A 39 7.73 6.16 5.44
N HIS A 40 8.46 6.80 4.53
CA HIS A 40 9.24 8.00 4.83
C HIS A 40 8.33 9.21 5.10
N ALA A 41 7.33 9.47 4.24
CA ALA A 41 6.38 10.56 4.47
C ALA A 41 5.59 10.36 5.77
N ARG A 42 5.19 9.12 6.08
CA ARG A 42 4.54 8.79 7.37
C ARG A 42 5.46 9.04 8.56
N TYR A 43 6.74 8.70 8.46
CA TYR A 43 7.74 8.98 9.49
C TYR A 43 7.93 10.48 9.72
N LEU A 44 8.08 11.27 8.65
CA LEU A 44 8.19 12.73 8.74
C LEU A 44 6.94 13.37 9.37
N TYR A 45 5.75 12.90 9.00
CA TYR A 45 4.50 13.29 9.65
C TYR A 45 4.53 13.00 11.17
N ALA A 46 4.91 11.78 11.53
CA ALA A 46 4.98 11.36 12.93
C ALA A 46 5.99 12.18 13.73
N ARG A 47 7.16 12.49 13.15
CA ARG A 47 8.18 13.36 13.75
C ARG A 47 7.66 14.78 13.96
N LYS A 48 6.99 15.36 12.95
CA LYS A 48 6.41 16.72 13.04
C LYS A 48 5.32 16.82 14.12
N ALA A 49 4.53 15.77 14.29
CA ALA A 49 3.42 15.72 15.25
C ALA A 49 3.82 15.10 16.61
N ASP A 50 5.09 14.74 16.81
CA ASP A 50 5.64 14.06 18.00
C ASP A 50 4.88 12.78 18.39
N ILE A 51 4.55 11.95 17.41
CA ILE A 51 3.79 10.72 17.60
C ILE A 51 4.76 9.55 17.86
N SER A 52 5.23 9.40 19.07
CA SER A 52 6.23 8.37 19.47
C SER A 52 5.83 6.94 19.09
N ARG A 53 4.52 6.59 19.12
CA ARG A 53 4.02 5.25 18.73
C ARG A 53 4.23 4.91 17.26
N LEU A 54 4.48 5.90 16.40
CA LEU A 54 4.80 5.73 14.98
C LEU A 54 6.29 5.90 14.71
N ILE A 55 6.97 6.78 15.46
CA ILE A 55 8.41 7.05 15.31
C ILE A 55 9.24 5.82 15.67
N LYS A 56 9.09 5.33 16.91
CA LYS A 56 9.91 4.23 17.43
C LYS A 56 9.86 2.94 16.59
N PRO A 57 8.68 2.45 16.15
CA PRO A 57 8.64 1.28 15.27
C PRO A 57 9.29 1.53 13.91
N SER A 58 9.18 2.74 13.36
CA SER A 58 9.82 3.08 12.09
C SER A 58 11.35 3.03 12.22
N GLU A 59 11.90 3.65 13.28
CA GLU A 59 13.34 3.65 13.56
C GLU A 59 13.88 2.25 13.94
N ALA A 60 13.04 1.39 14.52
CA ALA A 60 13.42 0.01 14.81
C ALA A 60 13.42 -0.91 13.59
N TYR A 61 12.55 -0.62 12.61
CA TYR A 61 12.42 -1.44 11.40
C TYR A 61 13.39 -1.02 10.29
N PHE A 62 13.57 0.29 10.09
CA PHE A 62 14.44 0.82 9.04
C PHE A 62 15.76 1.30 9.65
N PRO A 63 16.92 0.92 9.08
CA PRO A 63 18.22 1.36 9.58
C PRO A 63 18.46 2.88 9.43
N ASP A 64 17.81 3.50 8.44
CA ASP A 64 17.91 4.93 8.14
C ASP A 64 16.76 5.43 7.26
N GLU A 65 16.70 6.73 6.99
CA GLU A 65 15.67 7.33 6.14
C GLU A 65 15.80 6.90 4.67
N ALA A 66 16.99 6.57 4.18
CA ALA A 66 17.17 6.07 2.81
C ALA A 66 16.50 4.71 2.64
N ALA A 67 16.58 3.84 3.65
CA ALA A 67 15.87 2.58 3.68
C ALA A 67 14.35 2.77 3.77
N MET A 68 13.86 3.81 4.50
CA MET A 68 12.43 4.16 4.51
C MET A 68 11.96 4.60 3.12
N GLN A 69 12.75 5.40 2.40
CA GLN A 69 12.46 5.83 1.03
C GLN A 69 12.45 4.64 0.07
N GLU A 70 13.43 3.75 0.16
CA GLU A 70 13.48 2.54 -0.66
C GLU A 70 12.30 1.60 -0.36
N GLY A 71 11.89 1.49 0.91
CA GLY A 71 10.74 0.72 1.36
C GLY A 71 9.38 1.35 1.05
N SER A 72 9.33 2.52 0.39
CA SER A 72 8.10 3.26 0.12
C SER A 72 7.60 3.02 -1.31
N PRO A 73 6.42 2.41 -1.52
CA PRO A 73 5.79 2.26 -2.84
C PRO A 73 5.65 3.58 -3.61
N GLN A 74 5.30 4.68 -2.93
CA GLN A 74 5.25 6.00 -3.53
C GLN A 74 6.58 6.40 -4.17
N GLN A 75 7.69 6.18 -3.46
CA GLN A 75 9.02 6.53 -3.95
C GLN A 75 9.42 5.68 -5.17
N SER A 76 8.95 4.43 -5.23
CA SER A 76 9.11 3.58 -6.43
C SER A 76 8.40 4.18 -7.65
N LEU A 77 7.16 4.66 -7.48
CA LEU A 77 6.41 5.35 -8.54
C LEU A 77 7.11 6.63 -8.98
N ASP A 78 7.54 7.46 -8.02
CA ASP A 78 8.19 8.75 -8.30
C ASP A 78 9.47 8.58 -9.13
N ARG A 79 10.25 7.54 -8.84
CA ARG A 79 11.49 7.21 -9.57
C ARG A 79 11.26 6.46 -10.88
N GLY A 80 10.04 5.97 -11.14
CA GLY A 80 9.76 5.07 -12.26
C GLY A 80 10.33 3.66 -12.06
N ASP A 81 10.57 3.26 -10.81
CA ASP A 81 11.13 1.98 -10.42
C ASP A 81 9.98 0.98 -10.17
N TYR A 82 9.33 0.58 -11.25
CA TYR A 82 8.26 -0.44 -11.27
C TYR A 82 8.26 -1.20 -12.59
N ARG A 83 7.77 -2.44 -12.57
CA ARG A 83 7.60 -3.30 -13.75
C ARG A 83 6.15 -3.30 -14.23
N THR A 84 5.22 -3.31 -13.30
CA THR A 84 3.79 -3.38 -13.57
C THR A 84 3.01 -2.48 -12.62
N LEU A 85 1.81 -2.11 -13.04
CA LEU A 85 0.84 -1.35 -12.27
C LEU A 85 -0.49 -2.14 -12.26
N PRO A 86 -0.61 -3.20 -11.43
CA PRO A 86 -1.80 -4.03 -11.41
C PRO A 86 -3.02 -3.23 -10.95
N PRO A 87 -4.23 -3.53 -11.47
CA PRO A 87 -5.47 -2.96 -10.94
C PRO A 87 -5.51 -3.03 -9.42
N MET A 88 -5.91 -1.94 -8.76
CA MET A 88 -5.80 -1.82 -7.31
C MET A 88 -7.07 -1.29 -6.67
N LEU A 89 -7.45 -1.87 -5.51
CA LEU A 89 -8.45 -1.33 -4.60
C LEU A 89 -7.80 -0.95 -3.28
N ILE A 90 -7.98 0.30 -2.85
CA ILE A 90 -7.55 0.81 -1.54
C ILE A 90 -8.78 1.07 -0.68
N LEU A 91 -8.80 0.53 0.54
CA LEU A 91 -9.82 0.79 1.56
C LEU A 91 -9.19 1.66 2.65
N GLN A 92 -9.72 2.88 2.88
CA GLN A 92 -9.12 3.85 3.78
C GLN A 92 -10.14 4.47 4.73
N GLY A 93 -9.90 4.41 6.03
CA GLY A 93 -10.65 5.20 7.01
C GLY A 93 -10.26 6.68 6.93
N ASP A 94 -11.22 7.59 6.97
CA ASP A 94 -10.92 9.03 6.89
C ASP A 94 -10.52 9.64 8.25
N SER A 95 -10.74 8.92 9.35
CA SER A 95 -10.26 9.27 10.68
C SER A 95 -9.03 8.44 11.10
N ASP A 96 -8.25 8.00 10.13
CA ASP A 96 -7.01 7.24 10.34
C ASP A 96 -5.92 8.14 10.93
N ASP A 97 -5.54 7.88 12.17
CA ASP A 97 -4.52 8.62 12.91
C ASP A 97 -3.10 8.04 12.73
N ASN A 98 -2.98 7.00 11.92
CA ASN A 98 -1.73 6.32 11.58
C ASN A 98 -1.23 6.71 10.18
N ILE A 99 -2.15 6.78 9.21
CA ILE A 99 -1.88 7.12 7.82
C ILE A 99 -2.64 8.40 7.45
N PRO A 100 -1.99 9.58 7.42
CA PRO A 100 -2.61 10.81 6.96
C PRO A 100 -3.16 10.65 5.53
N LEU A 101 -4.36 11.16 5.26
CA LEU A 101 -5.04 10.98 3.95
C LEU A 101 -4.22 11.51 2.77
N THR A 102 -3.37 12.50 2.99
CA THR A 102 -2.46 13.01 1.97
C THR A 102 -1.51 11.95 1.40
N ILE A 103 -1.24 10.87 2.14
CA ILE A 103 -0.38 9.77 1.67
C ILE A 103 -1.11 8.92 0.61
N PRO A 104 -2.29 8.30 0.91
CA PRO A 104 -3.00 7.54 -0.12
C PRO A 104 -3.52 8.41 -1.26
N GLU A 105 -3.90 9.67 -1.03
CA GLU A 105 -4.33 10.61 -2.08
C GLU A 105 -3.21 10.84 -3.11
N ARG A 106 -2.00 11.18 -2.63
CA ARG A 106 -0.83 11.36 -3.51
C ARG A 106 -0.49 10.09 -4.27
N PHE A 107 -0.56 8.94 -3.60
CA PHE A 107 -0.28 7.66 -4.24
C PHE A 107 -1.26 7.37 -5.38
N VAL A 108 -2.56 7.57 -5.14
CA VAL A 108 -3.62 7.37 -6.14
C VAL A 108 -3.42 8.28 -7.34
N GLU A 109 -3.13 9.57 -7.11
CA GLU A 109 -2.83 10.54 -8.18
C GLU A 109 -1.63 10.06 -9.00
N THR A 110 -0.50 9.79 -8.35
CA THR A 110 0.71 9.33 -9.04
C THR A 110 0.49 8.02 -9.79
N TYR A 111 -0.23 7.06 -9.19
CA TYR A 111 -0.51 5.77 -9.81
C TYR A 111 -1.30 5.91 -11.10
N ARG A 112 -2.32 6.78 -11.10
CA ARG A 112 -3.14 7.09 -12.28
C ARG A 112 -2.34 7.84 -13.34
N ASP A 113 -1.53 8.81 -12.96
CA ASP A 113 -0.66 9.56 -13.87
C ASP A 113 0.37 8.66 -14.59
N LYS A 114 0.75 7.55 -13.95
CA LYS A 114 1.61 6.52 -14.54
C LYS A 114 0.84 5.51 -15.41
N GLY A 115 -0.49 5.67 -15.55
CA GLY A 115 -1.34 4.79 -16.34
C GLY A 115 -1.91 3.58 -15.59
N GLY A 116 -1.71 3.49 -14.27
CA GLY A 116 -2.29 2.44 -13.43
C GLY A 116 -3.77 2.68 -13.13
N SER A 117 -4.54 1.59 -12.99
CA SER A 117 -5.93 1.63 -12.53
C SER A 117 -5.99 1.47 -11.02
N VAL A 118 -6.56 2.44 -10.30
CA VAL A 118 -6.71 2.36 -8.85
C VAL A 118 -8.02 3.00 -8.41
N ASP A 119 -8.77 2.24 -7.61
CA ASP A 119 -9.94 2.71 -6.87
C ASP A 119 -9.58 2.90 -5.40
N ILE A 120 -10.09 3.97 -4.81
CA ILE A 120 -9.98 4.22 -3.38
C ILE A 120 -11.37 4.42 -2.79
N ALA A 121 -11.70 3.66 -1.76
CA ALA A 121 -12.95 3.80 -1.02
C ALA A 121 -12.66 4.34 0.37
N TYR A 122 -13.26 5.49 0.68
CA TYR A 122 -13.19 6.09 2.00
C TYR A 122 -14.33 5.61 2.90
N PHE A 123 -14.02 5.45 4.19
CA PHE A 123 -14.94 5.02 5.23
C PHE A 123 -15.06 6.12 6.29
N PRO A 124 -16.18 6.87 6.27
CA PRO A 124 -16.37 8.03 7.13
C PRO A 124 -16.32 7.69 8.62
N GLY A 125 -15.52 8.45 9.37
CA GLY A 125 -15.30 8.29 10.80
C GLY A 125 -14.51 7.05 11.21
N MET A 126 -14.04 6.25 10.26
CA MET A 126 -13.32 5.00 10.58
C MET A 126 -11.84 5.24 10.84
N PRO A 127 -11.29 4.63 11.91
CA PRO A 127 -9.88 4.70 12.25
C PRO A 127 -9.03 3.75 11.41
N HIS A 128 -7.72 3.75 11.66
CA HIS A 128 -6.80 2.74 11.15
C HIS A 128 -7.26 1.32 11.55
N ALA A 129 -7.16 0.37 10.61
CA ALA A 129 -7.51 -1.04 10.84
C ALA A 129 -8.99 -1.30 11.24
N PHE A 130 -9.90 -0.42 10.86
CA PHE A 130 -11.32 -0.48 11.25
C PHE A 130 -12.00 -1.82 10.93
N ALA A 131 -11.62 -2.49 9.85
CA ALA A 131 -12.24 -3.75 9.43
C ALA A 131 -11.74 -4.99 10.19
N GLN A 132 -10.93 -4.82 11.24
CA GLN A 132 -10.60 -5.90 12.18
C GLN A 132 -11.78 -6.25 13.11
N GLN A 133 -12.82 -5.43 13.14
CA GLN A 133 -14.04 -5.67 13.93
C GLN A 133 -15.23 -5.81 13.00
N ALA A 134 -16.15 -6.74 13.34
CA ALA A 134 -17.39 -6.89 12.61
C ALA A 134 -18.26 -5.62 12.72
N GLY A 135 -18.97 -5.28 11.65
CA GLY A 135 -19.86 -4.13 11.62
C GLY A 135 -20.14 -3.62 10.20
N PRO A 136 -21.02 -2.63 10.05
CA PRO A 136 -21.48 -2.15 8.73
C PRO A 136 -20.35 -1.68 7.82
N SER A 137 -19.32 -1.04 8.36
CA SER A 137 -18.15 -0.59 7.59
C SER A 137 -17.33 -1.78 7.08
N THR A 138 -17.17 -2.82 7.89
CA THR A 138 -16.49 -4.06 7.49
C THR A 138 -17.29 -4.81 6.43
N ASP A 139 -18.61 -4.91 6.60
CA ASP A 139 -19.50 -5.55 5.62
C ASP A 139 -19.44 -4.82 4.27
N ARG A 140 -19.45 -3.47 4.30
CA ARG A 140 -19.27 -2.65 3.09
C ARG A 140 -17.89 -2.88 2.45
N ALA A 141 -16.82 -2.95 3.25
CA ALA A 141 -15.48 -3.23 2.75
C ALA A 141 -15.40 -4.59 2.05
N ILE A 142 -15.98 -5.63 2.64
CA ILE A 142 -16.06 -6.97 2.05
C ILE A 142 -16.89 -6.94 0.75
N GLY A 143 -17.99 -6.19 0.70
CA GLY A 143 -18.78 -5.99 -0.52
C GLY A 143 -17.94 -5.43 -1.67
N LEU A 144 -17.24 -4.32 -1.42
CA LEU A 144 -16.35 -3.68 -2.40
C LEU A 144 -15.22 -4.61 -2.87
N MET A 145 -14.62 -5.39 -1.96
CA MET A 145 -13.62 -6.39 -2.35
C MET A 145 -14.20 -7.44 -3.30
N LYS A 146 -15.41 -7.96 -3.02
CA LYS A 146 -16.08 -8.94 -3.89
C LYS A 146 -16.41 -8.36 -5.26
N GLU A 147 -16.90 -7.13 -5.30
CA GLU A 147 -17.18 -6.42 -6.56
C GLU A 147 -15.91 -6.22 -7.39
N PHE A 148 -14.83 -5.79 -6.75
CA PHE A 148 -13.53 -5.61 -7.39
C PHE A 148 -12.97 -6.94 -7.92
N LEU A 149 -13.07 -8.02 -7.16
CA LEU A 149 -12.67 -9.36 -7.61
C LEU A 149 -13.46 -9.81 -8.85
N ALA A 150 -14.80 -9.61 -8.84
CA ALA A 150 -15.64 -9.99 -9.97
C ALA A 150 -15.31 -9.25 -11.29
N GLN A 151 -14.63 -8.10 -11.20
CA GLN A 151 -14.23 -7.29 -12.34
C GLN A 151 -12.80 -7.61 -12.83
N ASN A 152 -11.97 -8.24 -12.01
CA ASN A 152 -10.53 -8.43 -12.28
C ASN A 152 -10.07 -9.90 -12.28
N VAL A 153 -10.98 -10.85 -12.17
CA VAL A 153 -10.72 -12.31 -12.22
C VAL A 153 -11.34 -12.94 -13.44
#